data_bc4df2af891be8105f645d677b8d1b0f
#
_entry.id   bc4df2af891be8105f645d677b8d1b0f
#
_cell.length_a   1.000
_cell.length_b   1.000
_cell.length_c   1.000
_cell.angle_alpha   90.00
_cell.angle_beta   90.00
_cell.angle_gamma   90.00
#
_symmetry.space_group_name_H-M   'P 1'
#
loop_
_entity.id
_entity.type
_entity.pdbx_description
1 polymer ?
#
loop_
_entity_poly.entity_id
_entity_poly.type
_entity_poly.pdbx_seq_one_letter_code
_entity_poly.pdbx_strand_id
1 'polypeptide(L)'
;MKGNVIVGQSGGPTSAINSSLAGVYRTAIDRGAPKVYGMLHGIQGFLDEQYVDLSEHIRNDLDVELLKRTPAAYLGSCRYKLPEIHEDLEVYEKIFGILEKLEIESFIYIGGNDSMDTIKKLSDYAIVMGYPTRFIGCPKTIDNDLALTDHTPGYGSAAKYIGTSMKEIIRDSFCLEYSKGLVTIVEVMGRNAGWLTGASALAEGEDCEGPDMIYMPELSFDVVNFRDRVASLLEKKTSVVVAVSEGICTADGKYVCELGNSVDFVDAFGHKQLSGTAAYLANYIAG
;
A
#
# COMPACT_ATOMS: atom_id res chain seq x y z
N MET A 1 -23.90 -17.47 12.45
CA MET A 1 -24.40 -16.25 11.81
C MET A 1 -25.79 -16.55 11.22
N LYS A 2 -26.67 -15.58 11.14
CA LYS A 2 -28.03 -15.80 10.58
C LYS A 2 -28.14 -15.23 9.16
N GLY A 3 -27.35 -14.21 8.82
CA GLY A 3 -27.34 -13.56 7.53
C GLY A 3 -26.05 -13.83 6.73
N ASN A 4 -26.04 -13.35 5.51
CA ASN A 4 -24.95 -13.48 4.59
C ASN A 4 -23.78 -12.53 4.92
N VAL A 5 -22.61 -12.85 4.45
CA VAL A 5 -21.40 -12.01 4.54
C VAL A 5 -21.05 -11.49 3.16
N ILE A 6 -20.61 -10.25 3.06
CA ILE A 6 -19.99 -9.72 1.84
C ILE A 6 -18.60 -9.17 2.16
N VAL A 7 -17.65 -9.41 1.26
CA VAL A 7 -16.28 -8.94 1.40
C VAL A 7 -15.79 -8.30 0.10
N GLY A 8 -15.08 -7.19 0.21
CA GLY A 8 -14.45 -6.51 -0.92
C GLY A 8 -13.00 -6.20 -0.67
N GLN A 9 -12.28 -5.95 -1.77
CA GLN A 9 -10.88 -5.54 -1.77
C GLN A 9 -10.74 -4.19 -2.46
N SER A 10 -9.87 -3.32 -1.94
CA SER A 10 -9.65 -2.00 -2.53
C SER A 10 -8.25 -1.44 -2.31
N GLY A 11 -7.89 -0.43 -3.08
CA GLY A 11 -6.56 0.19 -3.08
C GLY A 11 -5.49 -0.67 -3.75
N GLY A 12 -4.22 -0.30 -3.56
CA GLY A 12 -3.08 -1.06 -4.08
C GLY A 12 -3.02 -2.47 -3.48
N PRO A 13 -2.92 -3.53 -4.28
CA PRO A 13 -2.81 -4.89 -3.76
C PRO A 13 -1.49 -5.10 -3.03
N THR A 14 -1.52 -5.90 -1.97
CA THR A 14 -0.33 -6.38 -1.25
C THR A 14 -0.29 -7.90 -1.29
N SER A 15 0.83 -8.50 -0.93
CA SER A 15 0.94 -9.97 -0.84
C SER A 15 0.01 -10.58 0.22
N ALA A 16 -0.52 -9.79 1.16
CA ALA A 16 -1.41 -10.24 2.22
C ALA A 16 -2.91 -10.08 1.88
N ILE A 17 -3.27 -9.34 0.82
CA ILE A 17 -4.67 -8.98 0.58
C ILE A 17 -5.57 -10.19 0.35
N ASN A 18 -5.09 -11.20 -0.36
CA ASN A 18 -5.82 -12.45 -0.60
C ASN A 18 -5.78 -13.40 0.61
N SER A 19 -4.74 -13.31 1.44
CA SER A 19 -4.72 -14.04 2.71
C SER A 19 -5.80 -13.53 3.66
N SER A 20 -6.02 -12.21 3.70
CA SER A 20 -7.14 -11.61 4.44
C SER A 20 -8.49 -12.06 3.90
N LEU A 21 -8.66 -12.08 2.56
CA LEU A 21 -9.88 -12.59 1.92
C LEU A 21 -10.14 -14.06 2.28
N ALA A 22 -9.11 -14.91 2.21
CA ALA A 22 -9.18 -16.32 2.59
C ALA A 22 -9.58 -16.50 4.06
N GLY A 23 -9.03 -15.68 4.96
CA GLY A 23 -9.38 -15.66 6.38
C GLY A 23 -10.85 -15.26 6.62
N VAL A 24 -11.32 -14.24 5.92
CA VAL A 24 -12.73 -13.79 5.98
C VAL A 24 -13.66 -14.92 5.51
N TYR A 25 -13.39 -15.49 4.35
CA TYR A 25 -14.20 -16.57 3.77
C TYR A 25 -14.29 -17.76 4.74
N ARG A 26 -13.14 -18.29 5.16
CA ARG A 26 -13.07 -19.44 6.07
C ARG A 26 -13.81 -19.18 7.37
N THR A 27 -13.55 -18.05 8.02
CA THR A 27 -14.20 -17.70 9.28
C THR A 27 -15.70 -17.54 9.12
N ALA A 28 -16.18 -16.95 8.02
CA ALA A 28 -17.61 -16.81 7.76
C ALA A 28 -18.30 -18.16 7.61
N ILE A 29 -17.72 -19.08 6.84
CA ILE A 29 -18.23 -20.45 6.67
C ILE A 29 -18.23 -21.21 8.01
N ASP A 30 -17.12 -21.18 8.76
CA ASP A 30 -16.99 -21.84 10.06
C ASP A 30 -18.00 -21.30 11.09
N ARG A 31 -18.40 -20.04 10.97
CA ARG A 31 -19.44 -19.39 11.79
C ARG A 31 -20.86 -19.62 11.29
N GLY A 32 -21.02 -20.41 10.21
CA GLY A 32 -22.32 -20.79 9.65
C GLY A 32 -23.00 -19.68 8.86
N ALA A 33 -22.25 -18.82 8.18
CA ALA A 33 -22.84 -17.87 7.21
C ALA A 33 -23.48 -18.66 6.05
N PRO A 34 -24.75 -18.37 5.69
CA PRO A 34 -25.43 -19.09 4.59
C PRO A 34 -24.72 -18.89 3.26
N LYS A 35 -24.25 -17.68 2.98
CA LYS A 35 -23.47 -17.32 1.81
C LYS A 35 -22.38 -16.31 2.14
N VAL A 36 -21.30 -16.36 1.36
CA VAL A 36 -20.22 -15.37 1.40
C VAL A 36 -20.04 -14.78 0.00
N TYR A 37 -20.43 -13.53 -0.16
CA TYR A 37 -20.30 -12.81 -1.42
C TYR A 37 -18.94 -12.09 -1.50
N GLY A 38 -18.37 -12.05 -2.69
CA GLY A 38 -17.21 -11.21 -3.02
C GLY A 38 -17.62 -10.06 -3.93
N MET A 39 -17.33 -8.83 -3.53
CA MET A 39 -17.52 -7.64 -4.38
C MET A 39 -16.44 -7.62 -5.47
N LEU A 40 -16.82 -7.63 -6.73
CA LEU A 40 -15.88 -7.42 -7.83
C LEU A 40 -15.53 -5.92 -7.92
N HIS A 41 -14.25 -5.60 -7.98
CA HIS A 41 -13.75 -4.22 -8.05
C HIS A 41 -14.23 -3.30 -6.91
N GLY A 42 -14.33 -3.85 -5.68
CA GLY A 42 -14.66 -3.11 -4.47
C GLY A 42 -16.02 -2.41 -4.51
N ILE A 43 -16.12 -1.24 -3.87
CA ILE A 43 -17.37 -0.46 -3.81
C ILE A 43 -17.87 -0.03 -5.19
N GLN A 44 -16.95 0.30 -6.11
CA GLN A 44 -17.35 0.76 -7.44
C GLN A 44 -18.13 -0.32 -8.19
N GLY A 45 -17.61 -1.54 -8.25
CA GLY A 45 -18.33 -2.64 -8.86
C GLY A 45 -19.56 -3.08 -8.05
N PHE A 46 -19.51 -2.93 -6.72
CA PHE A 46 -20.68 -3.21 -5.87
C PHE A 46 -21.86 -2.28 -6.17
N LEU A 47 -21.59 -1.01 -6.43
CA LEU A 47 -22.60 -0.07 -6.91
C LEU A 47 -23.22 -0.49 -8.25
N ASP A 48 -22.47 -1.19 -9.09
CA ASP A 48 -22.96 -1.77 -10.36
C ASP A 48 -23.52 -3.20 -10.19
N GLU A 49 -23.80 -3.61 -8.96
CA GLU A 49 -24.29 -4.95 -8.58
C GLU A 49 -23.36 -6.08 -9.05
N GLN A 50 -22.05 -5.82 -9.19
CA GLN A 50 -21.04 -6.81 -9.56
C GLN A 50 -20.51 -7.53 -8.31
N TYR A 51 -21.01 -8.71 -8.05
CA TYR A 51 -20.57 -9.59 -6.97
C TYR A 51 -20.72 -11.06 -7.36
N VAL A 52 -19.98 -11.91 -6.67
CA VAL A 52 -20.00 -13.37 -6.89
C VAL A 52 -20.22 -14.11 -5.58
N ASP A 53 -20.83 -15.29 -5.63
CA ASP A 53 -20.85 -16.21 -4.48
C ASP A 53 -19.50 -16.93 -4.40
N LEU A 54 -18.73 -16.64 -3.37
CA LEU A 54 -17.38 -17.21 -3.21
C LEU A 54 -17.41 -18.72 -3.01
N SER A 55 -18.49 -19.30 -2.52
CA SER A 55 -18.61 -20.75 -2.34
C SER A 55 -18.65 -21.53 -3.66
N GLU A 56 -19.00 -20.87 -4.76
CA GLU A 56 -18.93 -21.45 -6.11
C GLU A 56 -17.50 -21.52 -6.65
N HIS A 57 -16.62 -20.66 -6.14
CA HIS A 57 -15.22 -20.52 -6.57
C HIS A 57 -14.24 -21.20 -5.61
N ILE A 58 -14.50 -21.16 -4.31
CA ILE A 58 -13.65 -21.73 -3.24
C ILE A 58 -14.36 -22.97 -2.69
N ARG A 59 -14.02 -24.14 -3.22
CA ARG A 59 -14.76 -25.39 -2.99
C ARG A 59 -14.14 -26.29 -1.93
N ASN A 60 -12.87 -26.08 -1.62
CA ASN A 60 -12.12 -26.94 -0.72
C ASN A 60 -10.94 -26.17 -0.09
N ASP A 61 -10.27 -26.81 0.88
CA ASP A 61 -9.12 -26.22 1.58
C ASP A 61 -7.94 -25.90 0.64
N LEU A 62 -7.76 -26.66 -0.44
CA LEU A 62 -6.69 -26.38 -1.40
C LEU A 62 -6.96 -25.04 -2.13
N ASP A 63 -8.22 -24.77 -2.51
CA ASP A 63 -8.59 -23.49 -3.15
C ASP A 63 -8.30 -22.31 -2.19
N VAL A 64 -8.57 -22.48 -0.89
CA VAL A 64 -8.22 -21.48 0.14
C VAL A 64 -6.69 -21.27 0.21
N GLU A 65 -5.90 -22.34 0.20
CA GLU A 65 -4.43 -22.23 0.24
C GLU A 65 -3.86 -21.62 -1.04
N LEU A 66 -4.45 -21.92 -2.20
CA LEU A 66 -4.07 -21.29 -3.47
C LEU A 66 -4.43 -19.80 -3.48
N LEU A 67 -5.62 -19.43 -3.00
CA LEU A 67 -6.03 -18.02 -2.88
C LEU A 67 -5.02 -17.22 -2.06
N LYS A 68 -4.55 -17.74 -0.93
CA LYS A 68 -3.54 -17.06 -0.07
C LYS A 68 -2.24 -16.74 -0.82
N ARG A 69 -1.90 -17.51 -1.83
CA ARG A 69 -0.66 -17.39 -2.63
C ARG A 69 -0.89 -16.71 -3.99
N THR A 70 -2.13 -16.41 -4.33
CA THR A 70 -2.46 -15.72 -5.57
C THR A 70 -1.99 -14.26 -5.49
N PRO A 71 -1.20 -13.78 -6.46
CA PRO A 71 -0.78 -12.38 -6.48
C PRO A 71 -1.94 -11.44 -6.84
N ALA A 72 -1.77 -10.18 -6.53
CA ALA A 72 -2.76 -9.11 -6.73
C ALA A 72 -4.06 -9.30 -5.93
N ALA A 73 -5.11 -8.54 -6.23
CA ALA A 73 -6.41 -8.66 -5.58
C ALA A 73 -7.31 -9.63 -6.37
N TYR A 74 -7.68 -10.74 -5.76
CA TYR A 74 -8.48 -11.80 -6.41
C TYR A 74 -9.84 -11.29 -6.90
N LEU A 75 -10.50 -10.43 -6.12
CA LEU A 75 -11.79 -9.82 -6.48
C LEU A 75 -11.64 -8.57 -7.36
N GLY A 76 -10.43 -8.23 -7.78
CA GLY A 76 -10.14 -6.93 -8.34
C GLY A 76 -10.07 -5.85 -7.26
N SER A 77 -9.79 -4.63 -7.67
CA SER A 77 -9.65 -3.49 -6.77
C SER A 77 -10.24 -2.24 -7.41
N CYS A 78 -10.52 -1.23 -6.61
CA CYS A 78 -10.89 0.10 -7.09
C CYS A 78 -10.17 1.19 -6.29
N ARG A 79 -10.16 2.39 -6.86
CA ARG A 79 -9.80 3.63 -6.19
C ARG A 79 -11.04 4.52 -6.17
N TYR A 80 -11.90 4.29 -5.19
CA TYR A 80 -13.16 5.01 -5.04
C TYR A 80 -13.22 5.66 -3.65
N LYS A 81 -13.42 6.96 -3.61
CA LYS A 81 -13.65 7.72 -2.40
C LYS A 81 -15.16 7.89 -2.22
N LEU A 82 -15.69 7.30 -1.15
CA LEU A 82 -17.11 7.47 -0.83
C LEU A 82 -17.35 8.95 -0.46
N PRO A 83 -18.33 9.64 -1.11
CA PRO A 83 -18.66 11.01 -0.77
C PRO A 83 -19.16 11.12 0.67
N GLU A 84 -19.17 12.33 1.23
CA GLU A 84 -19.86 12.56 2.51
C GLU A 84 -21.38 12.40 2.33
N ILE A 85 -22.08 12.00 3.38
CA ILE A 85 -23.54 11.75 3.34
C ILE A 85 -24.32 12.96 2.81
N HIS A 86 -23.89 14.17 3.17
CA HIS A 86 -24.54 15.42 2.74
C HIS A 86 -24.24 15.81 1.29
N GLU A 87 -23.23 15.21 0.67
CA GLU A 87 -22.85 15.44 -0.71
C GLU A 87 -23.64 14.56 -1.69
N ASP A 88 -23.84 13.28 -1.33
CA ASP A 88 -24.50 12.29 -2.18
C ASP A 88 -25.18 11.19 -1.34
N LEU A 89 -26.40 11.42 -0.94
CA LEU A 89 -27.20 10.46 -0.19
C LEU A 89 -27.62 9.24 -1.04
N GLU A 90 -27.82 9.43 -2.34
CA GLU A 90 -28.30 8.38 -3.26
C GLU A 90 -27.33 7.20 -3.32
N VAL A 91 -26.02 7.46 -3.23
CA VAL A 91 -25.00 6.42 -3.19
C VAL A 91 -25.16 5.52 -1.96
N TYR A 92 -25.45 6.11 -0.80
CA TYR A 92 -25.69 5.34 0.44
C TYR A 92 -26.97 4.51 0.35
N GLU A 93 -28.05 5.11 -0.10
CA GLU A 93 -29.35 4.42 -0.30
C GLU A 93 -29.18 3.23 -1.26
N LYS A 94 -28.42 3.40 -2.34
CA LYS A 94 -28.12 2.32 -3.27
C LYS A 94 -27.33 1.19 -2.63
N ILE A 95 -26.25 1.51 -1.89
CA ILE A 95 -25.45 0.51 -1.17
C ILE A 95 -26.33 -0.27 -0.21
N PHE A 96 -27.11 0.40 0.63
CA PHE A 96 -27.94 -0.24 1.64
C PHE A 96 -29.08 -1.05 1.02
N GLY A 97 -29.67 -0.57 -0.08
CA GLY A 97 -30.65 -1.34 -0.85
C GLY A 97 -30.10 -2.67 -1.38
N ILE A 98 -28.84 -2.68 -1.86
CA ILE A 98 -28.16 -3.92 -2.27
C ILE A 98 -27.89 -4.83 -1.07
N LEU A 99 -27.47 -4.26 0.08
CA LEU A 99 -27.21 -5.03 1.29
C LEU A 99 -28.48 -5.72 1.81
N GLU A 100 -29.62 -5.03 1.79
CA GLU A 100 -30.93 -5.61 2.14
C GLU A 100 -31.35 -6.71 1.17
N LYS A 101 -31.25 -6.46 -0.15
CA LYS A 101 -31.55 -7.44 -1.21
C LYS A 101 -30.76 -8.75 -1.03
N LEU A 102 -29.50 -8.65 -0.58
CA LEU A 102 -28.61 -9.79 -0.37
C LEU A 102 -28.66 -10.34 1.06
N GLU A 103 -29.50 -9.80 1.94
CA GLU A 103 -29.61 -10.21 3.36
C GLU A 103 -28.25 -10.18 4.08
N ILE A 104 -27.44 -9.12 3.86
CA ILE A 104 -26.09 -8.99 4.40
C ILE A 104 -26.12 -8.63 5.89
N GLU A 105 -25.64 -9.55 6.74
CA GLU A 105 -25.42 -9.32 8.18
C GLU A 105 -24.07 -8.63 8.45
N SER A 106 -23.05 -8.93 7.66
CA SER A 106 -21.71 -8.38 7.86
C SER A 106 -21.06 -7.97 6.54
N PHE A 107 -20.62 -6.72 6.49
CA PHE A 107 -19.89 -6.13 5.39
C PHE A 107 -18.42 -5.96 5.78
N ILE A 108 -17.50 -6.62 5.06
CA ILE A 108 -16.08 -6.58 5.35
C ILE A 108 -15.34 -5.94 4.18
N TYR A 109 -14.48 -4.96 4.46
CA TYR A 109 -13.73 -4.27 3.42
C TYR A 109 -12.24 -4.30 3.72
N ILE A 110 -11.49 -4.92 2.80
CA ILE A 110 -10.05 -5.10 2.92
C ILE A 110 -9.37 -3.99 2.12
N GLY A 111 -8.63 -3.11 2.78
CA GLY A 111 -8.01 -2.00 2.08
C GLY A 111 -7.14 -1.09 2.93
N GLY A 112 -6.69 0.02 2.34
CA GLY A 112 -5.90 1.06 2.98
C GLY A 112 -6.74 2.12 3.69
N ASN A 113 -6.16 3.30 3.93
CA ASN A 113 -6.78 4.39 4.68
C ASN A 113 -8.14 4.82 4.13
N ASP A 114 -8.28 5.02 2.82
CA ASP A 114 -9.56 5.40 2.20
C ASP A 114 -10.62 4.32 2.34
N SER A 115 -10.22 3.05 2.39
CA SER A 115 -11.15 1.94 2.61
C SER A 115 -11.65 1.92 4.05
N MET A 116 -10.81 2.29 5.01
CA MET A 116 -11.20 2.43 6.42
C MET A 116 -12.12 3.63 6.62
N ASP A 117 -11.89 4.73 5.90
CA ASP A 117 -12.81 5.88 5.85
C ASP A 117 -14.19 5.48 5.29
N THR A 118 -14.20 4.72 4.19
CA THR A 118 -15.44 4.14 3.63
C THR A 118 -16.20 3.32 4.68
N ILE A 119 -15.54 2.43 5.40
CA ILE A 119 -16.14 1.62 6.46
C ILE A 119 -16.72 2.50 7.58
N LYS A 120 -15.98 3.53 8.00
CA LYS A 120 -16.44 4.47 9.02
C LYS A 120 -17.71 5.16 8.57
N LYS A 121 -17.75 5.74 7.38
CA LYS A 121 -18.92 6.43 6.82
C LYS A 121 -20.15 5.53 6.71
N LEU A 122 -19.97 4.31 6.20
CA LEU A 122 -21.08 3.33 6.11
C LEU A 122 -21.57 2.88 7.47
N SER A 123 -20.66 2.69 8.43
CA SER A 123 -21.03 2.34 9.81
C SER A 123 -21.79 3.45 10.50
N ASP A 124 -21.34 4.70 10.37
CA ASP A 124 -22.01 5.88 10.95
C ASP A 124 -23.42 6.04 10.36
N TYR A 125 -23.58 5.89 9.05
CA TYR A 125 -24.88 5.91 8.40
C TYR A 125 -25.80 4.79 8.89
N ALA A 126 -25.28 3.56 9.01
CA ALA A 126 -26.06 2.42 9.51
C ALA A 126 -26.58 2.65 10.93
N ILE A 127 -25.77 3.23 11.81
CA ILE A 127 -26.17 3.55 13.18
C ILE A 127 -27.30 4.58 13.18
N VAL A 128 -27.17 5.65 12.41
CA VAL A 128 -28.18 6.73 12.35
C VAL A 128 -29.49 6.23 11.79
N MET A 129 -29.45 5.39 10.76
CA MET A 129 -30.65 4.86 10.07
C MET A 129 -31.21 3.60 10.70
N GLY A 130 -30.51 3.01 11.69
CA GLY A 130 -30.98 1.79 12.40
C GLY A 130 -30.80 0.50 11.60
N TYR A 131 -29.89 0.46 10.64
CA TYR A 131 -29.58 -0.78 9.89
C TYR A 131 -28.83 -1.78 10.76
N PRO A 132 -29.17 -3.10 10.70
CA PRO A 132 -28.54 -4.12 11.52
C PRO A 132 -27.19 -4.60 10.99
N THR A 133 -26.82 -4.24 9.76
CA THR A 133 -25.58 -4.66 9.11
C THR A 133 -24.35 -4.16 9.85
N ARG A 134 -23.39 -5.04 10.10
CA ARG A 134 -22.11 -4.72 10.75
C ARG A 134 -21.05 -4.42 9.72
N PHE A 135 -20.39 -3.29 9.86
CA PHE A 135 -19.29 -2.87 8.99
C PHE A 135 -17.96 -3.10 9.69
N ILE A 136 -17.05 -3.82 9.02
CA ILE A 136 -15.75 -4.22 9.57
C ILE A 136 -14.68 -3.90 8.56
N GLY A 137 -13.73 -3.02 8.94
CA GLY A 137 -12.51 -2.76 8.20
C GLY A 137 -11.46 -3.84 8.46
N CYS A 138 -10.83 -4.33 7.40
CA CYS A 138 -9.68 -5.21 7.47
C CYS A 138 -8.49 -4.46 6.83
N PRO A 139 -7.65 -3.79 7.64
CA PRO A 139 -6.61 -2.93 7.11
C PRO A 139 -5.48 -3.72 6.47
N LYS A 140 -4.93 -3.16 5.40
CA LYS A 140 -3.67 -3.60 4.77
C LYS A 140 -2.91 -2.39 4.27
N THR A 141 -1.60 -2.40 4.42
CA THR A 141 -0.67 -1.44 3.84
C THR A 141 0.74 -2.03 3.87
N ILE A 142 1.57 -1.64 2.90
CA ILE A 142 3.00 -1.94 2.93
C ILE A 142 3.81 -0.86 3.66
N ASP A 143 3.21 0.30 3.92
CA ASP A 143 3.92 1.47 4.49
C ASP A 143 4.23 1.31 5.98
N ASN A 144 3.59 0.34 6.64
CA ASN A 144 3.71 0.08 8.09
C ASN A 144 3.34 1.29 8.96
N ASP A 145 2.36 2.07 8.52
CA ASP A 145 1.97 3.36 9.08
C ASP A 145 0.70 3.32 9.95
N LEU A 146 0.24 2.14 10.35
CA LEU A 146 -0.92 2.00 11.23
C LEU A 146 -0.52 2.19 12.70
N ALA A 147 -1.26 3.04 13.39
CA ALA A 147 -1.07 3.26 14.83
C ALA A 147 -1.24 1.96 15.63
N LEU A 148 -0.44 1.80 16.68
CA LEU A 148 -0.48 0.64 17.58
C LEU A 148 -0.28 -0.72 16.89
N THR A 149 0.37 -0.74 15.75
CA THR A 149 0.60 -1.94 14.94
C THR A 149 2.09 -2.07 14.63
N ASP A 150 2.72 -3.16 15.04
CA ASP A 150 4.16 -3.39 14.81
C ASP A 150 4.43 -3.75 13.35
N HIS A 151 3.59 -4.65 12.77
CA HIS A 151 3.74 -5.12 11.40
C HIS A 151 2.37 -5.13 10.70
N THR A 152 2.21 -4.25 9.74
CA THR A 152 0.98 -4.19 8.94
C THR A 152 0.91 -5.34 7.92
N PRO A 153 -0.31 -5.81 7.58
CA PRO A 153 -0.48 -6.85 6.56
C PRO A 153 0.00 -6.39 5.18
N GLY A 154 1.14 -6.92 4.76
CA GLY A 154 1.83 -6.57 3.51
C GLY A 154 3.25 -6.03 3.71
N TYR A 155 3.56 -5.38 4.84
CA TYR A 155 4.87 -4.78 5.11
C TYR A 155 6.01 -5.80 5.09
N GLY A 156 5.91 -6.91 5.82
CA GLY A 156 7.00 -7.88 5.93
C GLY A 156 7.46 -8.45 4.58
N SER A 157 6.51 -8.72 3.67
CA SER A 157 6.83 -9.15 2.31
C SER A 157 7.46 -8.03 1.47
N ALA A 158 6.98 -6.81 1.61
CA ALA A 158 7.53 -5.64 0.93
C ALA A 158 8.95 -5.33 1.43
N ALA A 159 9.17 -5.37 2.75
CA ALA A 159 10.49 -5.19 3.35
C ALA A 159 11.51 -6.24 2.86
N LYS A 160 11.10 -7.51 2.80
CA LYS A 160 11.93 -8.58 2.23
C LYS A 160 12.26 -8.33 0.76
N TYR A 161 11.29 -7.90 -0.04
CA TYR A 161 11.48 -7.57 -1.44
C TYR A 161 12.50 -6.42 -1.60
N ILE A 162 12.35 -5.34 -0.82
CA ILE A 162 13.26 -4.19 -0.85
C ILE A 162 14.68 -4.60 -0.45
N GLY A 163 14.85 -5.34 0.66
CA GLY A 163 16.16 -5.81 1.09
C GLY A 163 16.84 -6.68 0.02
N THR A 164 16.09 -7.58 -0.61
CA THR A 164 16.60 -8.45 -1.68
C THR A 164 16.98 -7.65 -2.92
N SER A 165 16.09 -6.79 -3.40
CA SER A 165 16.35 -5.96 -4.60
C SER A 165 17.50 -4.97 -4.37
N MET A 166 17.58 -4.38 -3.18
CA MET A 166 18.69 -3.50 -2.81
C MET A 166 20.03 -4.24 -2.85
N LYS A 167 20.05 -5.47 -2.32
CA LYS A 167 21.24 -6.33 -2.37
C LYS A 167 21.69 -6.61 -3.80
N GLU A 168 20.75 -6.92 -4.69
CA GLU A 168 21.03 -7.14 -6.12
C GLU A 168 21.60 -5.87 -6.77
N ILE A 169 20.99 -4.71 -6.51
CA ILE A 169 21.46 -3.41 -7.04
C ILE A 169 22.87 -3.08 -6.54
N ILE A 170 23.14 -3.28 -5.24
CA ILE A 170 24.47 -3.03 -4.66
C ILE A 170 25.51 -3.94 -5.32
N ARG A 171 25.20 -5.23 -5.47
CA ARG A 171 26.10 -6.21 -6.08
C ARG A 171 26.36 -5.90 -7.55
N ASP A 172 25.34 -5.48 -8.31
CA ASP A 172 25.47 -5.06 -9.69
C ASP A 172 26.32 -3.80 -9.81
N SER A 173 26.06 -2.79 -8.99
CA SER A 173 26.83 -1.55 -8.94
C SER A 173 28.31 -1.80 -8.60
N PHE A 174 28.59 -2.75 -7.71
CA PHE A 174 29.96 -3.13 -7.34
C PHE A 174 30.72 -3.81 -8.51
N CYS A 175 30.03 -4.52 -9.38
CA CYS A 175 30.65 -5.17 -10.55
C CYS A 175 31.07 -4.18 -11.62
N LEU A 176 30.60 -2.93 -11.56
CA LEU A 176 30.91 -1.89 -12.54
C LEU A 176 32.10 -1.05 -12.04
N GLU A 177 33.32 -1.55 -12.26
CA GLU A 177 34.53 -0.76 -12.00
C GLU A 177 34.78 0.21 -13.14
N TYR A 178 34.56 1.51 -12.87
CA TYR A 178 34.84 2.59 -13.80
C TYR A 178 35.94 3.52 -13.28
N SER A 179 36.61 4.18 -14.18
CA SER A 179 37.57 5.27 -13.87
C SER A 179 36.85 6.52 -13.30
N LYS A 180 35.52 6.59 -13.45
CA LYS A 180 34.67 7.62 -12.88
C LYS A 180 33.79 7.00 -11.83
N GLY A 181 33.49 7.77 -10.78
CA GLY A 181 32.53 7.34 -9.73
C GLY A 181 31.14 7.07 -10.28
N LEU A 182 30.50 6.02 -9.77
CA LEU A 182 29.12 5.66 -10.05
C LEU A 182 28.27 5.96 -8.81
N VAL A 183 27.16 6.67 -8.98
CA VAL A 183 26.16 6.88 -7.91
C VAL A 183 24.83 6.30 -8.35
N THR A 184 24.33 5.35 -7.60
CA THR A 184 23.00 4.74 -7.80
C THR A 184 22.06 5.22 -6.71
N ILE A 185 20.98 5.91 -7.07
CA ILE A 185 19.96 6.40 -6.13
C ILE A 185 18.69 5.61 -6.36
N VAL A 186 18.23 4.90 -5.32
CA VAL A 186 17.04 4.06 -5.35
C VAL A 186 15.93 4.75 -4.60
N GLU A 187 14.87 5.14 -5.31
CA GLU A 187 13.66 5.72 -4.72
C GLU A 187 12.73 4.61 -4.23
N VAL A 188 12.33 4.72 -2.97
CA VAL A 188 11.47 3.76 -2.30
C VAL A 188 10.15 4.43 -1.90
N MET A 189 9.03 3.73 -2.08
CA MET A 189 7.72 4.19 -1.63
C MET A 189 7.69 4.43 -0.11
N GLY A 190 6.96 5.44 0.31
CA GLY A 190 6.79 5.80 1.72
C GLY A 190 6.69 7.31 1.89
N ARG A 191 5.47 7.87 1.66
CA ARG A 191 5.26 9.33 1.74
C ARG A 191 5.53 9.90 3.11
N ASN A 192 4.97 9.28 4.15
CA ASN A 192 4.95 9.80 5.52
C ASN A 192 5.66 8.86 6.51
N ALA A 193 6.04 7.67 6.09
CA ALA A 193 6.68 6.66 6.92
C ALA A 193 7.85 6.00 6.19
N GLY A 194 9.01 6.00 6.79
CA GLY A 194 10.27 5.53 6.21
C GLY A 194 10.54 4.03 6.38
N TRP A 195 9.59 3.25 6.86
CA TRP A 195 9.79 1.83 7.14
C TRP A 195 10.27 1.02 5.93
N LEU A 196 9.70 1.26 4.75
CA LEU A 196 10.13 0.59 3.52
C LEU A 196 11.53 1.03 3.10
N THR A 197 11.83 2.33 3.18
CA THR A 197 13.17 2.84 2.89
C THR A 197 14.18 2.32 3.89
N GLY A 198 13.85 2.29 5.17
CA GLY A 198 14.66 1.68 6.22
C GLY A 198 14.92 0.19 6.01
N ALA A 199 13.96 -0.54 5.41
CA ALA A 199 14.14 -1.94 5.07
C ALA A 199 15.27 -2.20 4.03
N SER A 200 15.73 -1.17 3.32
CA SER A 200 16.91 -1.28 2.45
C SER A 200 18.18 -1.69 3.22
N ALA A 201 18.24 -1.38 4.52
CA ALA A 201 19.34 -1.82 5.40
C ALA A 201 19.42 -3.35 5.53
N LEU A 202 18.32 -4.08 5.28
CA LEU A 202 18.32 -5.55 5.28
C LEU A 202 19.16 -6.17 4.16
N ALA A 203 19.66 -5.36 3.22
CA ALA A 203 20.65 -5.80 2.22
C ALA A 203 21.99 -6.14 2.86
N GLU A 204 22.32 -5.53 4.02
CA GLU A 204 23.56 -5.78 4.74
C GLU A 204 23.62 -7.22 5.26
N GLY A 205 24.78 -7.86 5.10
CA GLY A 205 25.05 -9.21 5.53
C GLY A 205 26.50 -9.59 5.30
N GLU A 206 26.85 -10.86 5.50
CA GLU A 206 28.22 -11.36 5.29
C GLU A 206 28.75 -11.15 3.86
N ASP A 207 27.84 -11.07 2.89
CA ASP A 207 28.13 -11.00 1.45
C ASP A 207 27.80 -9.64 0.80
N CYS A 208 27.31 -8.66 1.56
CA CYS A 208 26.92 -7.34 1.05
C CYS A 208 27.02 -6.28 2.15
N GLU A 209 27.56 -5.10 1.83
CA GLU A 209 27.74 -4.00 2.78
C GLU A 209 26.47 -3.17 3.06
N GLY A 210 25.37 -3.40 2.36
CA GLY A 210 24.19 -2.54 2.44
C GLY A 210 24.35 -1.20 1.70
N PRO A 211 23.30 -0.35 1.70
CA PRO A 211 23.37 0.98 1.09
C PRO A 211 24.27 1.94 1.91
N ASP A 212 24.98 2.83 1.24
CA ASP A 212 25.88 3.80 1.88
C ASP A 212 25.15 4.88 2.66
N MET A 213 23.96 5.23 2.20
CA MET A 213 23.09 6.21 2.84
C MET A 213 21.64 5.83 2.68
N ILE A 214 20.86 6.08 3.74
CA ILE A 214 19.40 5.89 3.77
C ILE A 214 18.77 7.19 4.24
N TYR A 215 17.86 7.75 3.44
CA TYR A 215 17.12 8.97 3.78
C TYR A 215 15.62 8.70 3.88
N MET A 216 15.10 8.92 5.07
CA MET A 216 13.70 8.66 5.44
C MET A 216 12.92 9.96 5.59
N PRO A 217 11.59 9.96 5.39
CA PRO A 217 10.77 11.18 5.40
C PRO A 217 10.63 11.82 6.79
N GLU A 218 10.95 11.10 7.86
CA GLU A 218 10.86 11.60 9.24
C GLU A 218 11.91 12.66 9.59
N LEU A 219 12.95 12.78 8.78
CA LEU A 219 14.04 13.73 8.99
C LEU A 219 14.10 14.74 7.86
N SER A 220 14.36 16.00 8.19
CA SER A 220 14.58 17.04 7.18
C SER A 220 15.80 16.72 6.32
N PHE A 221 15.66 16.89 5.02
CA PHE A 221 16.69 16.60 4.04
C PHE A 221 17.39 17.88 3.58
N ASP A 222 18.71 17.84 3.56
CA ASP A 222 19.57 18.93 3.06
C ASP A 222 20.28 18.47 1.78
N VAL A 223 19.90 19.08 0.66
CA VAL A 223 20.41 18.75 -0.68
C VAL A 223 21.92 19.04 -0.82
N VAL A 224 22.42 20.11 -0.17
CA VAL A 224 23.83 20.48 -0.21
C VAL A 224 24.67 19.48 0.59
N ASN A 225 24.23 19.17 1.81
CA ASN A 225 24.88 18.15 2.64
C ASN A 225 24.89 16.78 1.95
N PHE A 226 23.79 16.42 1.28
CA PHE A 226 23.71 15.19 0.49
C PHE A 226 24.82 15.13 -0.56
N ARG A 227 24.95 16.18 -1.39
CA ARG A 227 26.00 16.25 -2.43
C ARG A 227 27.40 16.12 -1.82
N ASP A 228 27.68 16.85 -0.75
CA ASP A 228 28.99 16.87 -0.11
C ASP A 228 29.34 15.49 0.49
N ARG A 229 28.35 14.78 1.04
CA ARG A 229 28.54 13.39 1.50
C ARG A 229 28.80 12.41 0.36
N VAL A 230 28.08 12.52 -0.77
CA VAL A 230 28.32 11.72 -1.95
C VAL A 230 29.76 11.96 -2.46
N ALA A 231 30.19 13.20 -2.58
CA ALA A 231 31.55 13.55 -3.00
C ALA A 231 32.61 12.92 -2.07
N SER A 232 32.42 13.05 -0.75
CA SER A 232 33.35 12.45 0.23
C SER A 232 33.40 10.93 0.18
N LEU A 233 32.29 10.24 -0.18
CA LEU A 233 32.29 8.79 -0.37
C LEU A 233 33.01 8.38 -1.64
N LEU A 234 32.84 9.13 -2.73
CA LEU A 234 33.50 8.87 -4.01
C LEU A 234 35.03 9.07 -3.96
N GLU A 235 35.55 9.82 -2.96
CA GLU A 235 36.99 9.88 -2.70
C GLU A 235 37.56 8.54 -2.16
N LYS A 236 36.70 7.70 -1.58
CA LYS A 236 37.09 6.46 -0.89
C LYS A 236 36.72 5.19 -1.65
N LYS A 237 35.74 5.27 -2.51
CA LYS A 237 35.19 4.12 -3.26
C LYS A 237 34.63 4.54 -4.62
N THR A 238 34.58 3.63 -5.57
CA THR A 238 34.17 3.89 -6.95
C THR A 238 32.64 3.85 -7.14
N SER A 239 31.92 3.21 -6.22
CA SER A 239 30.45 3.07 -6.31
C SER A 239 29.79 3.48 -4.99
N VAL A 240 28.75 4.30 -5.06
CA VAL A 240 27.94 4.75 -3.94
C VAL A 240 26.48 4.43 -4.22
N VAL A 241 25.82 3.70 -3.32
CA VAL A 241 24.41 3.34 -3.40
C VAL A 241 23.60 4.01 -2.30
N VAL A 242 22.57 4.73 -2.68
CA VAL A 242 21.72 5.52 -1.79
C VAL A 242 20.27 5.07 -1.89
N ALA A 243 19.62 4.81 -0.76
CA ALA A 243 18.18 4.63 -0.67
C ALA A 243 17.52 5.93 -0.21
N VAL A 244 16.50 6.37 -0.93
CA VAL A 244 15.73 7.58 -0.57
C VAL A 244 14.23 7.27 -0.55
N SER A 245 13.51 7.80 0.44
CA SER A 245 12.05 7.77 0.36
C SER A 245 11.55 8.81 -0.65
N GLU A 246 10.47 8.49 -1.36
CA GLU A 246 9.75 9.46 -2.21
C GLU A 246 9.28 10.69 -1.42
N GLY A 247 9.04 10.54 -0.11
CA GLY A 247 8.48 11.54 0.77
C GLY A 247 9.49 12.39 1.53
N ILE A 248 10.80 12.35 1.21
CA ILE A 248 11.77 13.23 1.90
C ILE A 248 11.47 14.69 1.64
N CYS A 249 11.54 15.51 2.72
CA CYS A 249 11.24 16.92 2.69
C CYS A 249 12.43 17.74 3.16
N THR A 250 12.58 18.94 2.59
CA THR A 250 13.49 19.98 3.09
C THR A 250 12.99 20.57 4.41
N ALA A 251 13.82 21.32 5.12
CA ALA A 251 13.48 21.90 6.41
C ALA A 251 12.27 22.88 6.36
N ASP A 252 11.95 23.44 5.20
CA ASP A 252 10.77 24.28 4.95
C ASP A 252 9.52 23.46 4.54
N GLY A 253 9.60 22.12 4.59
CA GLY A 253 8.48 21.22 4.36
C GLY A 253 8.14 20.96 2.89
N LYS A 254 9.00 21.34 1.94
CA LYS A 254 8.82 21.01 0.52
C LYS A 254 9.36 19.62 0.21
N TYR A 255 8.59 18.84 -0.55
CA TYR A 255 9.10 17.57 -1.06
C TYR A 255 10.26 17.79 -2.03
N VAL A 256 11.29 16.94 -1.91
CA VAL A 256 12.49 17.06 -2.76
C VAL A 256 12.15 16.87 -4.24
N CYS A 257 11.20 16.02 -4.59
CA CYS A 257 10.71 15.87 -5.96
C CYS A 257 10.14 17.18 -6.55
N GLU A 258 9.64 18.10 -5.73
CA GLU A 258 9.10 19.40 -6.17
C GLU A 258 10.18 20.43 -6.51
N LEU A 259 11.42 20.21 -6.08
CA LEU A 259 12.54 21.08 -6.41
C LEU A 259 12.98 20.95 -7.88
N GLY A 260 12.63 19.84 -8.53
CA GLY A 260 12.88 19.60 -9.94
C GLY A 260 11.59 19.75 -10.74
N ASN A 261 11.23 20.92 -11.24
CA ASN A 261 10.12 21.20 -12.18
C ASN A 261 9.08 20.06 -12.34
N SER A 262 8.30 19.80 -11.33
CA SER A 262 7.34 18.72 -11.32
C SER A 262 5.98 19.14 -11.87
N VAL A 263 5.43 18.31 -12.72
CA VAL A 263 4.01 18.37 -13.08
C VAL A 263 3.22 17.88 -11.86
N ASP A 264 2.26 18.68 -11.39
CA ASP A 264 1.36 18.30 -10.29
C ASP A 264 0.42 17.16 -10.77
N PHE A 265 0.86 15.93 -10.66
CA PHE A 265 0.00 14.76 -10.84
C PHE A 265 -0.70 14.44 -9.53
N VAL A 266 -2.04 14.44 -9.58
CA VAL A 266 -2.91 14.06 -8.48
C VAL A 266 -3.55 12.73 -8.83
N ASP A 267 -3.53 11.76 -7.91
CA ASP A 267 -4.17 10.47 -8.10
C ASP A 267 -5.71 10.55 -7.97
N ALA A 268 -6.41 9.44 -8.23
CA ALA A 268 -7.86 9.37 -8.16
C ALA A 268 -8.45 9.64 -6.75
N PHE A 269 -7.62 9.65 -5.71
CA PHE A 269 -8.01 10.00 -4.33
C PHE A 269 -7.73 11.45 -3.98
N GLY A 270 -7.16 12.23 -4.90
CA GLY A 270 -6.76 13.62 -4.65
C GLY A 270 -5.40 13.76 -3.96
N HIS A 271 -4.61 12.69 -3.86
CA HIS A 271 -3.27 12.74 -3.31
C HIS A 271 -2.27 13.14 -4.39
N LYS A 272 -1.35 14.02 -4.03
CA LYS A 272 -0.22 14.40 -4.88
C LYS A 272 0.66 13.17 -5.13
N GLN A 273 0.92 12.86 -6.39
CA GLN A 273 1.82 11.74 -6.74
C GLN A 273 3.26 12.20 -6.52
N LEU A 274 3.92 11.63 -5.52
CA LEU A 274 5.34 11.86 -5.24
C LEU A 274 6.16 10.88 -6.08
N SER A 275 6.89 11.39 -7.05
CA SER A 275 7.84 10.61 -7.84
C SER A 275 8.89 11.54 -8.43
N GLY A 276 10.11 11.01 -8.64
CA GLY A 276 11.19 11.76 -9.24
C GLY A 276 12.20 12.35 -8.24
N THR A 277 12.10 12.04 -6.96
CA THR A 277 13.08 12.40 -5.94
C THR A 277 14.48 11.91 -6.32
N ALA A 278 14.64 10.62 -6.67
CA ALA A 278 15.91 10.07 -7.09
C ALA A 278 16.43 10.72 -8.39
N ALA A 279 15.55 10.97 -9.36
CA ALA A 279 15.92 11.61 -10.62
C ALA A 279 16.41 13.04 -10.40
N TYR A 280 15.72 13.82 -9.53
CA TYR A 280 16.17 15.16 -9.16
C TYR A 280 17.55 15.13 -8.51
N LEU A 281 17.75 14.26 -7.50
CA LEU A 281 19.03 14.15 -6.79
C LEU A 281 20.16 13.70 -7.71
N ALA A 282 19.92 12.75 -8.61
CA ALA A 282 20.90 12.32 -9.60
C ALA A 282 21.33 13.46 -10.53
N ASN A 283 20.38 14.24 -11.03
CA ASN A 283 20.67 15.41 -11.86
C ASN A 283 21.43 16.50 -11.07
N TYR A 284 21.07 16.70 -9.80
CA TYR A 284 21.71 17.70 -8.94
C TYR A 284 23.19 17.40 -8.66
N ILE A 285 23.56 16.12 -8.50
CA ILE A 285 24.96 15.74 -8.26
C ILE A 285 25.77 15.59 -9.55
N ALA A 286 25.12 15.44 -10.69
CA ALA A 286 25.80 15.31 -12.00
C ALA A 286 26.21 16.66 -12.62
N GLY A 287 25.60 17.76 -12.21
CA GLY A 287 25.89 19.14 -12.64
C GLY A 287 26.85 19.85 -11.73
#